data_92d373ff0799a5f7f72c9443320511e9
#
_entry.id   92d373ff0799a5f7f72c9443320511e9
#
_cell.length_a   1.000
_cell.length_b   1.000
_cell.length_c   1.000
_cell.angle_alpha   90.00
_cell.angle_beta   90.00
_cell.angle_gamma   90.00
#
_symmetry.space_group_name_H-M   'P 1'
#
loop_
_entity.id
_entity.type
_entity.pdbx_description
1 polymer ?
#
loop_
_entity_poly.entity_id
_entity_poly.type
_entity_poly.pdbx_seq_one_letter_code
_entity_poly.pdbx_strand_id
1 'polypeptide(L)'
;MNTATRLNTATRPTTVARRCVAAALGVLLLLAGCTSGDEDTTPPPVPPTGAPLPSLPPYPEDTHPFGAHWDWNRYDEFLPYLRKLSGSATYHEISWCSIEPTAGQQDWTALDQIAQRSRELGIALNIKIRTEMCWATGGTPEYLRGTANKTESTMPLDMAAYQRFVGDVVRRYAPYGVRQYAIENEVNAPQYWRGTPEEFVTLVTAAAEAVHAADPTAVVVDSGISSVAYGFGVVDRLVRAGRDDEAITAYNAYFQRRIGTRGRKIPQVDTIETLRTALADETNSRNVAFLAATEQLIDDGVVQLRQVHYYEHFDGVPALLDYLSAENPSDVPIEAWEVGQFWRDGDGDDTSRAEEVVKVSTMLLAGGVRQVMWLPLGYNPNNRAGSEVRYGLLEPDGTEREAGRMFESLAVAARGATVSPVDQDGLTGVAFQRGEESTLVVWSTEVNDAVRVSPVPSLQTGAAGADLAPAGAEVTVSDRPMLLRAAGSPGSILADVD
;
A
#
# COMPACT_ATOMS: atom_id res chain seq x y z
N MET A 1 26.33 -46.96 31.99
CA MET A 1 26.27 -47.35 33.40
C MET A 1 25.41 -46.35 34.14
N ASN A 2 24.24 -46.85 34.57
CA ASN A 2 23.47 -46.51 35.77
C ASN A 2 22.96 -45.06 35.91
N THR A 3 21.77 -44.74 36.30
CA THR A 3 20.51 -45.46 36.55
C THR A 3 19.43 -44.36 36.79
N ALA A 4 18.21 -44.63 36.41
CA ALA A 4 17.02 -43.82 36.64
C ALA A 4 16.67 -43.67 38.11
N THR A 5 15.95 -42.63 38.46
CA THR A 5 14.88 -42.74 39.48
C THR A 5 13.76 -41.72 39.22
N ARG A 6 12.55 -42.26 38.99
CA ARG A 6 11.26 -41.54 39.03
C ARG A 6 10.84 -41.30 40.47
N LEU A 7 10.12 -40.24 40.75
CA LEU A 7 9.11 -40.23 41.78
C LEU A 7 7.93 -39.32 41.38
N ASN A 8 6.79 -39.95 41.23
CA ASN A 8 5.43 -39.40 41.21
C ASN A 8 4.99 -38.96 42.60
N THR A 9 4.28 -37.85 42.72
CA THR A 9 3.18 -37.72 43.67
C THR A 9 2.14 -36.72 43.13
N ALA A 10 0.95 -37.26 42.96
CA ALA A 10 -0.29 -36.55 42.69
C ALA A 10 -0.93 -36.08 44.01
N THR A 11 -1.53 -34.93 44.03
CA THR A 11 -2.65 -34.62 44.93
C THR A 11 -3.61 -33.59 44.31
N ARG A 12 -4.85 -34.00 44.14
CA ARG A 12 -6.08 -33.19 43.93
C ARG A 12 -6.83 -33.14 45.24
N PRO A 13 -8.01 -32.49 45.32
CA PRO A 13 -8.38 -31.07 45.14
C PRO A 13 -9.11 -30.50 46.37
N THR A 14 -9.39 -29.19 46.42
CA THR A 14 -10.45 -28.69 47.33
C THR A 14 -11.33 -27.67 46.63
N THR A 15 -12.58 -28.09 46.49
CA THR A 15 -13.75 -27.34 46.07
C THR A 15 -14.13 -26.33 47.19
N VAL A 16 -14.34 -25.08 46.83
CA VAL A 16 -15.04 -24.10 47.67
C VAL A 16 -16.20 -23.51 46.88
N ALA A 17 -17.38 -23.91 47.28
CA ALA A 17 -18.66 -23.33 46.84
C ALA A 17 -18.89 -21.98 47.56
N ARG A 18 -19.27 -20.93 46.85
CA ARG A 18 -19.93 -19.76 47.44
C ARG A 18 -21.14 -19.31 46.61
N ARG A 19 -22.24 -19.58 47.23
CA ARG A 19 -23.57 -18.98 47.38
C ARG A 19 -23.95 -17.84 46.45
N CYS A 20 -25.04 -18.11 45.74
CA CYS A 20 -25.94 -17.15 45.08
C CYS A 20 -26.59 -16.20 46.10
N VAL A 21 -26.67 -14.93 45.76
CA VAL A 21 -27.67 -14.02 46.31
C VAL A 21 -28.56 -13.58 45.15
N ALA A 22 -29.79 -13.98 45.23
CA ALA A 22 -30.88 -13.54 44.33
C ALA A 22 -31.45 -12.24 44.88
N ALA A 23 -31.56 -11.24 44.02
CA ALA A 23 -32.43 -10.11 44.27
C ALA A 23 -33.47 -10.08 43.14
N ALA A 24 -34.70 -10.36 43.51
CA ALA A 24 -35.88 -10.24 42.68
C ALA A 24 -36.35 -8.78 42.64
N LEU A 25 -36.66 -8.25 41.47
CA LEU A 25 -37.62 -7.13 41.34
C LEU A 25 -38.37 -7.20 40.01
N GLY A 26 -39.68 -7.37 40.12
CA GLY A 26 -40.72 -6.64 39.42
C GLY A 26 -40.95 -6.97 37.93
N VAL A 27 -41.82 -7.95 37.68
CA VAL A 27 -42.49 -8.17 36.40
C VAL A 27 -43.59 -7.14 36.23
N LEU A 28 -43.52 -6.36 35.15
CA LEU A 28 -44.70 -5.67 34.60
C LEU A 28 -44.96 -6.27 33.19
N LEU A 29 -45.98 -7.14 33.11
CA LEU A 29 -46.54 -7.63 31.86
C LEU A 29 -47.34 -6.49 31.21
N LEU A 30 -46.92 -6.07 30.03
CA LEU A 30 -47.77 -5.42 29.03
C LEU A 30 -47.96 -6.41 27.87
N LEU A 31 -49.15 -6.95 27.79
CA LEU A 31 -49.69 -7.68 26.64
C LEU A 31 -49.85 -6.67 25.49
N ALA A 32 -49.01 -6.76 24.45
CA ALA A 32 -49.31 -6.15 23.17
C ALA A 32 -49.38 -7.28 22.13
N GLY A 33 -50.47 -7.23 21.36
CA GLY A 33 -50.91 -8.30 20.48
C GLY A 33 -49.96 -8.66 19.35
N CYS A 34 -49.95 -9.90 18.99
CA CYS A 34 -49.38 -10.42 17.74
C CYS A 34 -50.20 -9.86 16.57
N THR A 35 -49.63 -8.92 15.84
CA THR A 35 -49.99 -8.73 14.44
C THR A 35 -48.86 -9.39 13.65
N SER A 36 -49.21 -10.42 12.90
CA SER A 36 -48.39 -10.98 11.84
C SER A 36 -48.24 -9.94 10.76
N GLY A 37 -47.18 -9.13 10.86
CA GLY A 37 -46.68 -8.34 9.74
C GLY A 37 -45.70 -9.21 8.98
N ASP A 38 -45.94 -9.42 7.69
CA ASP A 38 -44.94 -9.89 6.75
C ASP A 38 -43.75 -8.94 6.87
N GLU A 39 -42.64 -9.42 7.44
CA GLU A 39 -41.37 -8.71 7.35
C GLU A 39 -40.99 -8.72 5.89
N ASP A 40 -41.16 -7.55 5.26
CA ASP A 40 -40.62 -7.23 3.95
C ASP A 40 -39.10 -7.33 4.05
N THR A 41 -38.56 -8.50 3.67
CA THR A 41 -37.12 -8.79 3.60
C THR A 41 -36.54 -8.17 2.35
N THR A 42 -36.73 -6.88 2.16
CA THR A 42 -35.89 -6.12 1.22
C THR A 42 -34.48 -6.12 1.81
N PRO A 43 -33.49 -6.68 1.09
CA PRO A 43 -32.10 -6.59 1.52
C PRO A 43 -31.75 -5.10 1.71
N PRO A 44 -30.92 -4.76 2.71
CA PRO A 44 -30.49 -3.39 2.91
C PRO A 44 -29.94 -2.84 1.59
N PRO A 45 -30.22 -1.57 1.26
CA PRO A 45 -29.76 -0.98 0.01
C PRO A 45 -28.25 -1.15 -0.09
N VAL A 46 -27.81 -1.69 -1.24
CA VAL A 46 -26.38 -1.79 -1.58
C VAL A 46 -25.80 -0.38 -1.41
N PRO A 47 -24.74 -0.20 -0.59
CA PRO A 47 -24.06 1.08 -0.52
C PRO A 47 -23.70 1.50 -1.95
N PRO A 48 -23.93 2.77 -2.34
CA PRO A 48 -23.55 3.21 -3.67
C PRO A 48 -22.07 2.88 -3.89
N THR A 49 -21.72 2.48 -5.10
CA THR A 49 -20.32 2.49 -5.55
C THR A 49 -19.74 3.83 -5.13
N GLY A 50 -18.64 3.84 -4.37
CA GLY A 50 -18.09 5.07 -3.83
C GLY A 50 -17.95 6.11 -4.94
N ALA A 51 -18.08 7.40 -4.60
CA ALA A 51 -17.80 8.45 -5.56
C ALA A 51 -16.34 8.32 -6.01
N PRO A 52 -15.99 8.56 -7.27
CA PRO A 52 -14.61 8.54 -7.72
C PRO A 52 -13.72 9.34 -6.78
N LEU A 53 -12.52 8.83 -6.49
CA LEU A 53 -11.53 9.58 -5.70
C LEU A 53 -11.31 10.96 -6.35
N PRO A 54 -11.07 12.03 -5.55
CA PRO A 54 -10.95 13.37 -6.09
C PRO A 54 -9.79 13.45 -7.09
N SER A 55 -10.00 14.21 -8.16
CA SER A 55 -8.96 14.50 -9.14
C SER A 55 -7.75 15.11 -8.46
N LEU A 56 -6.56 14.66 -8.87
CA LEU A 56 -5.31 15.18 -8.33
C LEU A 56 -5.11 16.64 -8.74
N PRO A 57 -4.63 17.50 -7.82
CA PRO A 57 -4.17 18.82 -8.21
C PRO A 57 -2.94 18.70 -9.11
N PRO A 58 -2.63 19.71 -9.94
CA PRO A 58 -1.38 19.72 -10.71
C PRO A 58 -0.17 19.55 -9.81
N TYR A 59 0.79 18.74 -10.24
CA TYR A 59 2.07 18.65 -9.55
C TYR A 59 2.83 19.97 -9.72
N PRO A 60 3.56 20.45 -8.70
CA PRO A 60 4.51 21.53 -8.86
C PRO A 60 5.47 21.27 -10.02
N GLU A 61 5.95 22.34 -10.70
CA GLU A 61 6.71 22.26 -11.95
C GLU A 61 7.90 21.28 -11.91
N ASP A 62 8.58 21.22 -10.77
CA ASP A 62 9.77 20.37 -10.59
C ASP A 62 9.45 19.01 -9.93
N THR A 63 8.18 18.65 -9.74
CA THR A 63 7.77 17.43 -9.04
C THR A 63 6.99 16.47 -9.91
N HIS A 64 6.98 15.19 -9.50
CA HIS A 64 6.22 14.14 -10.14
C HIS A 64 5.90 13.00 -9.13
N PRO A 65 4.84 12.18 -9.38
CA PRO A 65 4.37 11.18 -8.42
C PRO A 65 5.19 9.88 -8.36
N PHE A 66 6.18 9.68 -9.22
CA PHE A 66 6.85 8.39 -9.38
C PHE A 66 8.14 8.32 -8.58
N GLY A 67 8.07 7.80 -7.35
CA GLY A 67 9.20 7.57 -6.47
C GLY A 67 9.64 6.11 -6.41
N ALA A 68 10.65 5.84 -5.60
CA ALA A 68 11.11 4.48 -5.34
C ALA A 68 11.70 4.35 -3.94
N HIS A 69 11.82 3.09 -3.47
CA HIS A 69 12.54 2.78 -2.25
C HIS A 69 13.75 1.87 -2.55
N TRP A 70 14.86 2.15 -1.88
CA TRP A 70 16.13 1.45 -2.11
C TRP A 70 16.90 1.21 -0.81
N ASP A 71 17.88 0.30 -0.90
CA ASP A 71 18.88 0.12 0.15
C ASP A 71 19.88 1.28 0.13
N TRP A 72 19.87 2.11 1.15
CA TRP A 72 20.75 3.28 1.29
C TRP A 72 22.25 2.94 1.36
N ASN A 73 22.60 1.68 1.70
CA ASN A 73 24.00 1.22 1.63
C ASN A 73 24.47 1.09 0.18
N ARG A 74 23.55 1.09 -0.78
CA ARG A 74 23.81 1.01 -2.23
C ARG A 74 23.55 2.33 -2.95
N TYR A 75 23.56 3.42 -2.21
CA TYR A 75 23.27 4.75 -2.72
C TYR A 75 24.14 5.13 -3.92
N ASP A 76 25.46 4.88 -3.85
CA ASP A 76 26.42 5.30 -4.89
C ASP A 76 26.19 4.52 -6.20
N GLU A 77 25.81 3.26 -6.14
CA GLU A 77 25.49 2.42 -7.30
C GLU A 77 24.22 2.90 -8.01
N PHE A 78 23.23 3.35 -7.23
CA PHE A 78 21.95 3.81 -7.76
C PHE A 78 21.89 5.30 -8.08
N LEU A 79 22.91 6.08 -7.69
CA LEU A 79 22.94 7.54 -7.81
C LEU A 79 22.63 8.04 -9.22
N PRO A 80 23.13 7.45 -10.33
CA PRO A 80 22.80 7.91 -11.68
C PRO A 80 21.29 7.88 -11.96
N TYR A 81 20.61 6.83 -11.53
CA TYR A 81 19.16 6.69 -11.71
C TYR A 81 18.38 7.56 -10.71
N LEU A 82 18.79 7.63 -9.45
CA LEU A 82 18.14 8.45 -8.43
C LEU A 82 18.06 9.94 -8.85
N ARG A 83 19.06 10.45 -9.56
CA ARG A 83 19.02 11.82 -10.12
C ARG A 83 17.91 12.01 -11.14
N LYS A 84 17.51 10.97 -11.88
CA LYS A 84 16.38 10.99 -12.82
C LYS A 84 15.04 11.06 -12.08
N LEU A 85 14.98 10.54 -10.86
CA LEU A 85 13.81 10.59 -9.97
C LEU A 85 13.75 11.85 -9.11
N SER A 86 14.62 12.84 -9.30
CA SER A 86 14.56 14.13 -8.59
C SER A 86 13.17 14.76 -8.74
N GLY A 87 12.61 15.29 -7.66
CA GLY A 87 11.25 15.82 -7.61
C GLY A 87 10.18 14.80 -7.19
N SER A 88 10.58 13.56 -6.90
CA SER A 88 9.70 12.52 -6.32
C SER A 88 9.81 12.42 -4.81
N ALA A 89 9.31 11.34 -4.24
CA ALA A 89 9.45 10.99 -2.83
C ALA A 89 10.01 9.58 -2.63
N THR A 90 10.55 9.36 -1.44
CA THR A 90 10.96 8.06 -0.92
C THR A 90 10.61 7.99 0.57
N TYR A 91 10.74 6.81 1.16
CA TYR A 91 10.63 6.68 2.61
C TYR A 91 11.84 5.96 3.19
N HIS A 92 12.04 6.11 4.49
CA HIS A 92 12.98 5.30 5.26
C HIS A 92 12.35 4.81 6.56
N GLU A 93 12.53 3.53 6.84
CA GLU A 93 12.02 2.88 8.06
C GLU A 93 13.10 2.93 9.15
N ILE A 94 12.76 3.49 10.29
CA ILE A 94 13.56 3.47 11.50
C ILE A 94 12.82 2.72 12.59
N SER A 95 13.54 2.22 13.58
CA SER A 95 12.93 1.76 14.83
C SER A 95 13.50 2.51 16.03
N TRP A 96 12.67 2.63 17.07
CA TRP A 96 13.13 3.19 18.34
C TRP A 96 14.35 2.44 18.85
N CYS A 97 14.29 1.12 18.80
CA CYS A 97 15.40 0.26 19.25
C CYS A 97 16.69 0.45 18.45
N SER A 98 16.61 0.77 17.13
CA SER A 98 17.79 0.98 16.30
C SER A 98 18.41 2.36 16.52
N ILE A 99 17.61 3.39 16.77
CA ILE A 99 18.08 4.74 17.04
C ILE A 99 18.56 4.90 18.49
N GLU A 100 17.88 4.23 19.42
CA GLU A 100 18.19 4.29 20.86
C GLU A 100 18.43 2.87 21.41
N PRO A 101 19.58 2.25 21.09
CA PRO A 101 19.87 0.86 21.48
C PRO A 101 19.99 0.69 23.01
N THR A 102 20.24 1.76 23.72
CA THR A 102 20.24 1.84 25.19
C THR A 102 19.52 3.12 25.60
N ALA A 103 18.72 3.07 26.64
CA ALA A 103 17.95 4.21 27.14
C ALA A 103 18.81 5.48 27.28
N GLY A 104 18.40 6.56 26.63
CA GLY A 104 19.08 7.85 26.61
C GLY A 104 20.32 7.94 25.72
N GLN A 105 20.64 6.88 24.96
CA GLN A 105 21.78 6.86 24.03
C GLN A 105 21.29 6.75 22.59
N GLN A 106 21.00 7.89 21.99
CA GLN A 106 20.48 7.99 20.62
C GLN A 106 21.63 8.17 19.62
N ASP A 107 21.61 7.36 18.54
CA ASP A 107 22.50 7.49 17.39
C ASP A 107 21.71 7.85 16.12
N TRP A 108 21.86 9.06 15.65
CA TRP A 108 21.18 9.61 14.48
C TRP A 108 22.04 9.59 13.23
N THR A 109 23.30 9.15 13.32
CA THR A 109 24.32 9.32 12.27
C THR A 109 23.86 8.79 10.91
N ALA A 110 23.30 7.58 10.87
CA ALA A 110 22.85 6.98 9.62
C ALA A 110 21.65 7.73 9.02
N LEU A 111 20.66 8.09 9.86
CA LEU A 111 19.46 8.80 9.39
C LEU A 111 19.77 10.24 8.96
N ASP A 112 20.70 10.92 9.63
CA ASP A 112 21.16 12.25 9.21
C ASP A 112 21.78 12.22 7.80
N GLN A 113 22.60 11.21 7.50
CA GLN A 113 23.17 11.03 6.17
C GLN A 113 22.08 10.76 5.11
N ILE A 114 21.10 9.94 5.46
CA ILE A 114 19.95 9.65 4.57
C ILE A 114 19.17 10.94 4.27
N ALA A 115 18.82 11.70 5.30
CA ALA A 115 18.08 12.95 5.16
C ALA A 115 18.86 13.99 4.33
N GLN A 116 20.17 14.10 4.54
CA GLN A 116 21.01 14.97 3.75
C GLN A 116 21.06 14.55 2.27
N ARG A 117 21.34 13.26 1.99
CA ARG A 117 21.41 12.72 0.63
C ARG A 117 20.08 12.86 -0.11
N SER A 118 18.96 12.61 0.57
CA SER A 118 17.64 12.79 0.00
C SER A 118 17.40 14.24 -0.42
N ARG A 119 17.76 15.20 0.44
CA ARG A 119 17.66 16.64 0.13
C ARG A 119 18.56 17.04 -1.02
N GLU A 120 19.80 16.52 -1.10
CA GLU A 120 20.74 16.78 -2.19
C GLU A 120 20.25 16.25 -3.55
N LEU A 121 19.50 15.13 -3.53
CA LEU A 121 18.85 14.56 -4.71
C LEU A 121 17.60 15.35 -5.14
N GLY A 122 17.03 16.18 -4.26
CA GLY A 122 15.71 16.77 -4.48
C GLY A 122 14.59 15.73 -4.42
N ILE A 123 14.76 14.67 -3.64
CA ILE A 123 13.75 13.62 -3.38
C ILE A 123 13.21 13.84 -1.97
N ALA A 124 11.89 14.00 -1.82
CA ALA A 124 11.28 14.17 -0.51
C ALA A 124 11.43 12.88 0.32
N LEU A 125 11.88 13.01 1.56
CA LEU A 125 12.02 11.90 2.49
C LEU A 125 10.82 11.84 3.40
N ASN A 126 10.18 10.67 3.48
CA ASN A 126 9.18 10.30 4.48
C ASN A 126 9.79 9.33 5.48
N ILE A 127 9.31 9.31 6.72
CA ILE A 127 9.87 8.45 7.77
C ILE A 127 8.79 7.50 8.29
N LYS A 128 9.08 6.19 8.31
CA LYS A 128 8.31 5.19 9.05
C LYS A 128 8.97 4.97 10.41
N ILE A 129 8.21 5.12 11.50
CA ILE A 129 8.69 5.00 12.89
C ILE A 129 8.11 3.73 13.48
N ARG A 130 8.96 2.77 13.83
CA ARG A 130 8.58 1.51 14.46
C ARG A 130 9.11 1.41 15.88
N THR A 131 8.42 0.65 16.72
CA THR A 131 8.91 0.37 18.08
C THR A 131 9.96 -0.74 18.08
N GLU A 132 9.71 -1.88 17.45
CA GLU A 132 10.47 -3.14 17.55
C GLU A 132 10.57 -3.68 19.00
N MET A 133 11.14 -4.88 19.17
CA MET A 133 11.34 -5.47 20.49
C MET A 133 12.74 -5.21 21.03
N CYS A 134 12.83 -4.47 22.12
CA CYS A 134 14.07 -4.18 22.82
C CYS A 134 13.80 -3.76 24.27
N TRP A 135 14.76 -3.09 24.89
CA TRP A 135 14.64 -2.55 26.24
C TRP A 135 13.40 -1.65 26.44
N ALA A 136 12.97 -0.94 25.39
CA ALA A 136 11.88 0.03 25.46
C ALA A 136 10.47 -0.61 25.39
N THR A 137 10.37 -1.81 24.85
CA THR A 137 9.11 -2.54 24.65
C THR A 137 9.04 -3.85 25.44
N GLY A 138 10.19 -4.43 25.77
CA GLY A 138 10.30 -5.74 26.42
C GLY A 138 9.95 -6.89 25.46
N GLY A 139 9.82 -8.08 26.05
CA GLY A 139 9.50 -9.31 25.31
C GLY A 139 10.72 -10.01 24.70
N THR A 140 10.43 -11.10 24.01
CA THR A 140 11.43 -11.87 23.26
C THR A 140 10.98 -11.95 21.81
N PRO A 141 11.81 -11.54 20.84
CA PRO A 141 11.46 -11.60 19.43
C PRO A 141 11.19 -13.02 18.96
N GLU A 142 10.13 -13.21 18.21
CA GLU A 142 9.80 -14.47 17.50
C GLU A 142 10.23 -14.41 16.03
N TYR A 143 10.32 -13.19 15.48
CA TYR A 143 10.64 -12.95 14.07
C TYR A 143 11.91 -12.11 13.98
N LEU A 144 12.84 -12.57 13.14
CA LEU A 144 14.03 -11.81 12.73
C LEU A 144 13.98 -11.66 11.21
N ARG A 145 14.09 -10.43 10.72
CA ARG A 145 13.94 -10.10 9.30
C ARG A 145 15.15 -9.36 8.76
N GLY A 146 15.59 -9.80 7.59
CA GLY A 146 16.70 -9.19 6.88
C GLY A 146 18.05 -9.35 7.60
N THR A 147 19.08 -8.76 7.03
CA THR A 147 20.44 -8.78 7.57
C THR A 147 20.61 -7.93 8.83
N ALA A 148 19.72 -6.95 9.02
CA ALA A 148 19.68 -6.10 10.21
C ALA A 148 18.96 -6.75 11.41
N ASN A 149 18.46 -8.00 11.25
CA ASN A 149 17.70 -8.71 12.29
C ASN A 149 16.53 -7.91 12.87
N LYS A 150 15.82 -7.17 12.03
CA LYS A 150 14.62 -6.41 12.43
C LYS A 150 13.60 -7.34 13.08
N THR A 151 13.02 -6.91 14.19
CA THR A 151 12.03 -7.69 14.94
C THR A 151 10.61 -7.20 14.66
N GLU A 152 9.62 -7.95 15.13
CA GLU A 152 8.25 -7.44 15.25
C GLU A 152 8.19 -6.31 16.28
N SER A 153 7.21 -5.43 16.11
CA SER A 153 6.90 -4.34 17.03
C SER A 153 5.85 -4.77 18.07
N THR A 154 5.85 -4.11 19.21
CA THR A 154 4.86 -4.25 20.28
C THR A 154 4.74 -2.94 21.06
N MET A 155 3.80 -2.89 22.00
CA MET A 155 3.56 -1.70 22.81
C MET A 155 4.79 -1.28 23.62
N PRO A 156 5.07 0.04 23.72
CA PRO A 156 6.07 0.60 24.63
C PRO A 156 5.78 0.24 26.09
N LEU A 157 6.82 0.00 26.87
CA LEU A 157 6.70 -0.12 28.33
C LEU A 157 6.41 1.23 29.00
N ASP A 158 6.86 2.33 28.40
CA ASP A 158 6.61 3.70 28.83
C ASP A 158 6.16 4.53 27.59
N MET A 159 4.87 4.81 27.51
CA MET A 159 4.28 5.59 26.42
C MET A 159 4.82 7.04 26.40
N ALA A 160 5.09 7.65 27.54
CA ALA A 160 5.64 8.99 27.58
C ALA A 160 7.09 9.03 27.04
N ALA A 161 7.88 7.99 27.27
CA ALA A 161 9.20 7.85 26.66
C ALA A 161 9.09 7.68 25.13
N TYR A 162 8.14 6.90 24.66
CA TYR A 162 7.87 6.74 23.24
C TYR A 162 7.46 8.07 22.57
N GLN A 163 6.54 8.82 23.19
CA GLN A 163 6.12 10.12 22.68
C GLN A 163 7.30 11.12 22.63
N ARG A 164 8.20 11.10 23.62
CA ARG A 164 9.44 11.91 23.57
C ARG A 164 10.31 11.52 22.38
N PHE A 165 10.53 10.22 22.15
CA PHE A 165 11.31 9.72 21.02
C PHE A 165 10.69 10.15 19.68
N VAL A 166 9.38 9.96 19.49
CA VAL A 166 8.67 10.43 18.28
C VAL A 166 8.86 11.93 18.07
N GLY A 167 8.66 12.72 19.12
CA GLY A 167 8.89 14.17 19.07
C GLY A 167 10.33 14.55 18.73
N ASP A 168 11.33 13.78 19.18
CA ASP A 168 12.75 14.01 18.83
C ASP A 168 13.00 13.72 17.36
N VAL A 169 12.43 12.65 16.79
CA VAL A 169 12.47 12.36 15.36
C VAL A 169 11.92 13.54 14.55
N VAL A 170 10.72 14.01 14.88
CA VAL A 170 10.06 15.10 14.14
C VAL A 170 10.87 16.39 14.20
N ARG A 171 11.26 16.83 15.41
CA ARG A 171 12.06 18.05 15.60
C ARG A 171 13.38 18.00 14.84
N ARG A 172 14.02 16.83 14.79
CA ARG A 172 15.31 16.66 14.10
C ARG A 172 15.19 16.73 12.60
N TYR A 173 14.14 16.12 12.01
CA TYR A 173 14.06 15.96 10.55
C TYR A 173 13.14 16.97 9.85
N ALA A 174 12.31 17.72 10.57
CA ALA A 174 11.56 18.85 9.99
C ALA A 174 12.43 19.87 9.24
N PRO A 175 13.65 20.25 9.71
CA PRO A 175 14.56 21.15 8.98
C PRO A 175 15.10 20.57 7.66
N TYR A 176 15.06 19.25 7.48
CA TYR A 176 15.41 18.59 6.22
C TYR A 176 14.24 18.54 5.22
N GLY A 177 13.06 19.01 5.61
CA GLY A 177 11.85 19.01 4.78
C GLY A 177 10.98 17.79 4.98
N VAL A 178 11.28 16.90 5.93
CA VAL A 178 10.41 15.76 6.27
C VAL A 178 9.10 16.30 6.87
N ARG A 179 7.97 15.87 6.30
CA ARG A 179 6.63 16.30 6.72
C ARG A 179 5.67 15.15 6.97
N GLN A 180 5.98 13.96 6.51
CA GLN A 180 5.12 12.78 6.60
C GLN A 180 5.79 11.73 7.48
N TYR A 181 5.08 11.29 8.51
CA TYR A 181 5.55 10.31 9.49
C TYR A 181 4.53 9.17 9.59
N ALA A 182 4.90 8.00 9.10
CA ALA A 182 4.09 6.79 9.25
C ALA A 182 4.42 6.09 10.58
N ILE A 183 3.39 5.59 11.25
CA ILE A 183 3.55 4.89 12.52
C ILE A 183 3.37 3.40 12.30
N GLU A 184 4.43 2.63 12.55
CA GLU A 184 4.57 1.21 12.31
C GLU A 184 4.60 0.83 10.82
N ASN A 185 4.60 -0.47 10.51
CA ASN A 185 4.57 -1.02 9.15
C ASN A 185 3.80 -2.32 9.12
N GLU A 186 2.87 -2.47 8.17
CA GLU A 186 2.11 -3.71 7.90
C GLU A 186 1.61 -4.43 9.17
N VAL A 187 0.99 -3.68 10.08
CA VAL A 187 0.60 -4.17 11.42
C VAL A 187 -0.39 -5.35 11.39
N ASN A 188 -1.05 -5.58 10.28
CA ASN A 188 -1.87 -6.77 10.05
C ASN A 188 -1.04 -8.05 10.02
N ALA A 189 0.26 -7.98 9.75
CA ALA A 189 1.15 -9.12 9.66
C ALA A 189 1.91 -9.35 10.97
N PRO A 190 1.83 -10.56 11.58
CA PRO A 190 2.41 -10.83 12.91
C PRO A 190 3.93 -10.58 13.00
N GLN A 191 4.64 -10.72 11.87
CA GLN A 191 6.08 -10.47 11.81
C GLN A 191 6.44 -8.97 11.88
N TYR A 192 5.45 -8.08 11.83
CA TYR A 192 5.65 -6.64 11.98
C TYR A 192 5.05 -6.11 13.27
N TRP A 193 3.86 -6.57 13.66
CA TRP A 193 3.16 -6.12 14.85
C TRP A 193 2.56 -7.29 15.63
N ARG A 194 2.89 -7.37 16.91
CA ARG A 194 2.45 -8.46 17.79
C ARG A 194 1.21 -8.14 18.62
N GLY A 195 0.90 -6.86 18.76
CA GLY A 195 -0.24 -6.39 19.55
C GLY A 195 -1.60 -6.61 18.87
N THR A 196 -2.65 -6.17 19.56
CA THR A 196 -4.03 -6.15 19.06
C THR A 196 -4.30 -4.91 18.21
N PRO A 197 -5.44 -4.85 17.46
CA PRO A 197 -5.87 -3.64 16.78
C PRO A 197 -6.07 -2.45 17.72
N GLU A 198 -6.61 -2.67 18.93
CA GLU A 198 -6.85 -1.62 19.94
C GLU A 198 -5.54 -1.06 20.50
N GLU A 199 -4.54 -1.91 20.71
CA GLU A 199 -3.19 -1.48 21.08
C GLU A 199 -2.55 -0.64 19.97
N PHE A 200 -2.73 -1.03 18.71
CA PHE A 200 -2.27 -0.26 17.55
C PHE A 200 -2.94 1.13 17.50
N VAL A 201 -4.26 1.21 17.65
CA VAL A 201 -4.99 2.50 17.71
C VAL A 201 -4.42 3.38 18.84
N THR A 202 -4.20 2.81 20.03
CA THR A 202 -3.62 3.52 21.18
C THR A 202 -2.22 4.06 20.86
N LEU A 203 -1.36 3.26 20.24
CA LEU A 203 -0.01 3.66 19.87
C LEU A 203 0.01 4.81 18.87
N VAL A 204 -0.80 4.69 17.79
CA VAL A 204 -0.85 5.71 16.72
C VAL A 204 -1.41 7.02 17.26
N THR A 205 -2.43 6.98 18.10
CA THR A 205 -2.99 8.18 18.74
C THR A 205 -1.94 8.91 19.58
N ALA A 206 -1.21 8.17 20.43
CA ALA A 206 -0.14 8.76 21.25
C ALA A 206 1.02 9.32 20.37
N ALA A 207 1.35 8.65 19.28
CA ALA A 207 2.36 9.13 18.34
C ALA A 207 1.90 10.40 17.62
N ALA A 208 0.64 10.47 17.18
CA ALA A 208 0.06 11.64 16.51
C ALA A 208 0.11 12.89 17.40
N GLU A 209 -0.22 12.75 18.67
CA GLU A 209 -0.08 13.83 19.66
C GLU A 209 1.37 14.35 19.73
N ALA A 210 2.35 13.43 19.75
CA ALA A 210 3.77 13.79 19.81
C ALA A 210 4.29 14.43 18.52
N VAL A 211 3.81 13.94 17.35
CA VAL A 211 4.12 14.51 16.03
C VAL A 211 3.65 15.96 15.97
N HIS A 212 2.37 16.20 16.25
CA HIS A 212 1.79 17.55 16.16
C HIS A 212 2.29 18.50 17.25
N ALA A 213 2.64 17.99 18.42
CA ALA A 213 3.30 18.80 19.45
C ALA A 213 4.70 19.26 19.03
N ALA A 214 5.40 18.47 18.21
CA ALA A 214 6.73 18.79 17.71
C ALA A 214 6.70 19.67 16.43
N ASP A 215 5.79 19.38 15.51
CA ASP A 215 5.51 20.17 14.30
C ASP A 215 4.02 20.10 13.94
N PRO A 216 3.25 21.17 14.21
CA PRO A 216 1.80 21.22 13.91
C PRO A 216 1.47 21.10 12.41
N THR A 217 2.45 21.20 11.51
CA THR A 217 2.27 21.08 10.06
C THR A 217 2.63 19.69 9.54
N ALA A 218 3.18 18.82 10.40
CA ALA A 218 3.49 17.46 10.03
C ALA A 218 2.21 16.64 9.82
N VAL A 219 2.29 15.65 8.96
CA VAL A 219 1.21 14.74 8.59
C VAL A 219 1.47 13.36 9.17
N VAL A 220 0.52 12.86 9.93
CA VAL A 220 0.54 11.48 10.41
C VAL A 220 -0.03 10.57 9.32
N VAL A 221 0.75 9.56 8.96
CA VAL A 221 0.43 8.58 7.92
C VAL A 221 0.17 7.23 8.58
N ASP A 222 -0.74 6.44 8.03
CA ASP A 222 -1.01 5.10 8.56
C ASP A 222 0.20 4.15 8.41
N SER A 223 0.08 2.94 8.97
CA SER A 223 1.17 1.94 8.96
C SER A 223 1.46 1.32 7.60
N GLY A 224 0.66 1.62 6.56
CA GLY A 224 0.72 0.89 5.30
C GLY A 224 0.30 -0.56 5.47
N ILE A 225 -0.99 -0.78 5.57
CA ILE A 225 -1.56 -2.14 5.61
C ILE A 225 -1.15 -2.89 4.35
N SER A 226 -0.74 -4.16 4.51
CA SER A 226 -0.28 -4.95 3.36
C SER A 226 -1.39 -5.21 2.35
N SER A 227 -1.04 -5.34 1.07
CA SER A 227 -1.99 -5.51 -0.02
C SER A 227 -2.96 -6.67 0.18
N VAL A 228 -2.53 -7.73 0.88
CA VAL A 228 -3.39 -8.88 1.18
C VAL A 228 -4.60 -8.50 2.04
N ALA A 229 -4.45 -7.56 2.95
CA ALA A 229 -5.56 -7.10 3.79
C ALA A 229 -6.59 -6.33 2.97
N TYR A 230 -6.17 -5.47 2.05
CA TYR A 230 -7.08 -4.78 1.14
C TYR A 230 -7.90 -5.75 0.28
N GLY A 231 -7.28 -6.82 -0.26
CA GLY A 231 -8.01 -7.83 -1.01
C GLY A 231 -9.10 -8.50 -0.17
N PHE A 232 -8.82 -8.82 1.10
CA PHE A 232 -9.85 -9.35 2.01
C PHE A 232 -10.87 -8.29 2.43
N GLY A 233 -10.50 -7.03 2.57
CA GLY A 233 -11.43 -5.92 2.82
C GLY A 233 -12.43 -5.71 1.68
N VAL A 234 -11.95 -5.68 0.43
CA VAL A 234 -12.77 -5.64 -0.78
C VAL A 234 -13.83 -6.76 -0.76
N VAL A 235 -13.37 -7.98 -0.52
CA VAL A 235 -14.22 -9.18 -0.56
C VAL A 235 -15.22 -9.20 0.59
N ASP A 236 -14.80 -8.90 1.82
CA ASP A 236 -15.66 -8.84 2.99
C ASP A 236 -16.79 -7.81 2.80
N ARG A 237 -16.46 -6.64 2.24
CA ARG A 237 -17.45 -5.62 1.91
C ARG A 237 -18.49 -6.11 0.89
N LEU A 238 -18.06 -6.77 -0.18
CA LEU A 238 -18.96 -7.31 -1.19
C LEU A 238 -19.86 -8.41 -0.64
N VAL A 239 -19.30 -9.32 0.18
CA VAL A 239 -20.07 -10.39 0.85
C VAL A 239 -21.11 -9.83 1.82
N ARG A 240 -20.78 -8.81 2.60
CA ARG A 240 -21.73 -8.12 3.48
C ARG A 240 -22.85 -7.43 2.71
N ALA A 241 -22.54 -6.95 1.50
CA ALA A 241 -23.52 -6.33 0.61
C ALA A 241 -24.38 -7.37 -0.17
N GLY A 242 -24.18 -8.68 0.05
CA GLY A 242 -24.88 -9.75 -0.66
C GLY A 242 -24.49 -9.89 -2.14
N ARG A 243 -23.34 -9.32 -2.55
CA ARG A 243 -22.81 -9.34 -3.93
C ARG A 243 -21.86 -10.53 -4.11
N ASP A 244 -22.37 -11.73 -3.89
CA ASP A 244 -21.56 -12.97 -3.76
C ASP A 244 -20.76 -13.29 -5.04
N ASP A 245 -21.36 -13.18 -6.24
CA ASP A 245 -20.67 -13.44 -7.51
C ASP A 245 -19.56 -12.42 -7.80
N GLU A 246 -19.81 -11.16 -7.47
CA GLU A 246 -18.82 -10.11 -7.61
C GLU A 246 -17.68 -10.27 -6.58
N ALA A 247 -17.97 -10.73 -5.38
CA ALA A 247 -16.96 -11.03 -4.38
C ALA A 247 -16.02 -12.15 -4.85
N ILE A 248 -16.54 -13.21 -5.47
CA ILE A 248 -15.75 -14.31 -6.05
C ILE A 248 -14.87 -13.77 -7.18
N THR A 249 -15.45 -12.98 -8.09
CA THR A 249 -14.74 -12.38 -9.21
C THR A 249 -13.60 -11.46 -8.73
N ALA A 250 -13.90 -10.54 -7.82
CA ALA A 250 -12.92 -9.62 -7.25
C ALA A 250 -11.79 -10.35 -6.50
N TYR A 251 -12.12 -11.38 -5.70
CA TYR A 251 -11.14 -12.21 -5.02
C TYR A 251 -10.17 -12.86 -6.00
N ASN A 252 -10.71 -13.49 -7.05
CA ASN A 252 -9.90 -14.21 -8.02
C ASN A 252 -9.03 -13.29 -8.87
N ALA A 253 -9.54 -12.12 -9.26
CA ALA A 253 -8.78 -11.09 -9.96
C ALA A 253 -7.67 -10.52 -9.07
N TYR A 254 -8.00 -10.20 -7.82
CA TYR A 254 -7.06 -9.61 -6.86
C TYR A 254 -5.91 -10.56 -6.54
N PHE A 255 -6.20 -11.83 -6.27
CA PHE A 255 -5.22 -12.82 -5.83
C PHE A 255 -4.73 -13.76 -6.93
N GLN A 256 -4.90 -13.43 -8.21
CA GLN A 256 -4.56 -14.35 -9.31
C GLN A 256 -3.09 -14.81 -9.31
N ARG A 257 -2.17 -13.96 -8.83
CA ARG A 257 -0.75 -14.28 -8.70
C ARG A 257 -0.27 -14.30 -7.25
N ARG A 258 -1.18 -14.00 -6.33
CA ARG A 258 -0.78 -13.82 -4.94
C ARG A 258 -0.13 -15.07 -4.41
N ILE A 259 1.00 -14.82 -3.86
CA ILE A 259 1.72 -15.75 -3.06
C ILE A 259 1.71 -15.18 -1.67
N GLY A 260 0.98 -15.87 -0.82
CA GLY A 260 0.88 -15.52 0.59
C GLY A 260 2.23 -15.57 1.27
N THR A 261 2.28 -15.23 2.53
CA THR A 261 3.48 -15.29 3.36
C THR A 261 4.26 -16.58 3.13
N ARG A 262 5.53 -16.47 2.85
CA ARG A 262 6.48 -17.58 2.58
C ARG A 262 6.21 -18.36 1.29
N GLY A 263 5.74 -17.72 0.25
CA GLY A 263 5.62 -18.31 -1.07
C GLY A 263 4.45 -19.27 -1.24
N ARG A 264 3.44 -19.24 -0.37
CA ARG A 264 2.21 -20.02 -0.53
C ARG A 264 1.25 -19.27 -1.43
N LYS A 265 0.83 -19.90 -2.52
CA LYS A 265 -0.19 -19.34 -3.39
C LYS A 265 -1.54 -19.27 -2.65
N ILE A 266 -2.21 -18.14 -2.71
CA ILE A 266 -3.60 -18.02 -2.30
C ILE A 266 -4.45 -18.74 -3.36
N PRO A 267 -5.23 -19.78 -2.98
CA PRO A 267 -6.01 -20.52 -3.96
C PRO A 267 -7.17 -19.68 -4.49
N GLN A 268 -7.50 -19.87 -5.75
CA GLN A 268 -8.73 -19.35 -6.34
C GLN A 268 -9.96 -20.03 -5.70
N VAL A 269 -11.09 -19.33 -5.71
CA VAL A 269 -12.35 -19.83 -5.16
C VAL A 269 -13.45 -19.84 -6.22
N ASP A 270 -14.30 -20.86 -6.18
CA ASP A 270 -15.39 -21.05 -7.15
C ASP A 270 -16.78 -20.88 -6.52
N THR A 271 -16.85 -20.86 -5.18
CA THR A 271 -18.12 -20.78 -4.46
C THR A 271 -18.04 -19.80 -3.30
N ILE A 272 -19.19 -19.22 -2.93
CA ILE A 272 -19.29 -18.31 -1.80
C ILE A 272 -18.97 -18.99 -0.46
N GLU A 273 -19.28 -20.29 -0.30
CA GLU A 273 -18.95 -21.05 0.90
C GLU A 273 -17.43 -21.16 1.09
N THR A 274 -16.71 -21.42 0.00
CA THR A 274 -15.24 -21.47 0.02
C THR A 274 -14.67 -20.09 0.35
N LEU A 275 -15.24 -19.03 -0.21
CA LEU A 275 -14.84 -17.66 0.05
C LEU A 275 -15.09 -17.25 1.50
N ARG A 276 -16.27 -17.56 2.05
CA ARG A 276 -16.60 -17.30 3.47
C ARG A 276 -15.68 -18.08 4.42
N THR A 277 -15.30 -19.30 4.03
CA THR A 277 -14.31 -20.08 4.79
C THR A 277 -12.94 -19.40 4.78
N ALA A 278 -12.52 -18.86 3.63
CA ALA A 278 -11.27 -18.11 3.54
C ALA A 278 -11.30 -16.84 4.40
N LEU A 279 -12.40 -16.08 4.40
CA LEU A 279 -12.57 -14.89 5.24
C LEU A 279 -12.55 -15.21 6.74
N ALA A 280 -13.09 -16.37 7.15
CA ALA A 280 -13.13 -16.80 8.54
C ALA A 280 -11.80 -17.37 9.06
N ASP A 281 -10.80 -17.58 8.20
CA ASP A 281 -9.46 -17.99 8.64
C ASP A 281 -8.85 -16.93 9.58
N GLU A 282 -8.17 -17.37 10.63
CA GLU A 282 -7.62 -16.48 11.67
C GLU A 282 -6.69 -15.41 11.11
N THR A 283 -5.85 -15.77 10.15
CA THR A 283 -4.94 -14.82 9.50
C THR A 283 -5.70 -13.77 8.69
N ASN A 284 -6.75 -14.19 7.99
CA ASN A 284 -7.52 -13.30 7.11
C ASN A 284 -8.46 -12.41 7.92
N SER A 285 -9.08 -12.94 8.98
CA SER A 285 -9.88 -12.13 9.92
C SER A 285 -9.04 -11.08 10.64
N ARG A 286 -7.78 -11.40 10.97
CA ARG A 286 -6.81 -10.40 11.47
C ARG A 286 -6.55 -9.29 10.46
N ASN A 287 -6.40 -9.62 9.17
CA ASN A 287 -6.21 -8.63 8.12
C ASN A 287 -7.37 -7.61 8.08
N VAL A 288 -8.61 -8.10 8.11
CA VAL A 288 -9.80 -7.25 8.12
C VAL A 288 -9.89 -6.40 9.40
N ALA A 289 -9.55 -6.97 10.56
CA ALA A 289 -9.59 -6.24 11.83
C ALA A 289 -8.59 -5.08 11.88
N PHE A 290 -7.36 -5.25 11.38
CA PHE A 290 -6.38 -4.17 11.32
C PHE A 290 -6.70 -3.12 10.25
N LEU A 291 -7.34 -3.53 9.15
CA LEU A 291 -7.85 -2.59 8.16
C LEU A 291 -8.93 -1.69 8.77
N ALA A 292 -9.90 -2.28 9.49
CA ALA A 292 -10.93 -1.52 10.21
C ALA A 292 -10.35 -0.58 11.28
N ALA A 293 -9.30 -0.99 12.00
CA ALA A 293 -8.61 -0.12 12.94
C ALA A 293 -7.90 1.06 12.26
N THR A 294 -7.37 0.84 11.06
CA THR A 294 -6.79 1.92 10.25
C THR A 294 -7.85 2.90 9.78
N GLU A 295 -9.00 2.41 9.35
CA GLU A 295 -10.15 3.23 8.95
C GLU A 295 -10.67 4.07 10.10
N GLN A 296 -10.81 3.47 11.29
CA GLN A 296 -11.17 4.22 12.50
C GLN A 296 -10.20 5.38 12.77
N LEU A 297 -8.88 5.15 12.69
CA LEU A 297 -7.88 6.21 12.90
C LEU A 297 -7.99 7.35 11.88
N ILE A 298 -8.38 7.04 10.65
CA ILE A 298 -8.61 8.02 9.59
C ILE A 298 -9.90 8.81 9.87
N ASP A 299 -10.99 8.12 10.19
CA ASP A 299 -12.29 8.74 10.50
C ASP A 299 -12.22 9.64 11.73
N ASP A 300 -11.43 9.26 12.73
CA ASP A 300 -11.17 10.05 13.94
C ASP A 300 -10.22 11.24 13.70
N GLY A 301 -9.67 11.39 12.48
CA GLY A 301 -8.71 12.45 12.10
C GLY A 301 -7.33 12.32 12.74
N VAL A 302 -7.02 11.18 13.35
CA VAL A 302 -5.71 10.87 13.93
C VAL A 302 -4.67 10.65 12.81
N VAL A 303 -5.06 9.97 11.75
CA VAL A 303 -4.30 9.77 10.53
C VAL A 303 -4.84 10.72 9.45
N GLN A 304 -3.96 11.52 8.84
CA GLN A 304 -4.31 12.53 7.85
C GLN A 304 -3.91 12.15 6.42
N LEU A 305 -3.24 11.02 6.23
CA LEU A 305 -2.87 10.48 4.93
C LEU A 305 -2.91 8.97 4.99
N ARG A 306 -3.64 8.36 4.06
CA ARG A 306 -3.65 6.90 3.87
C ARG A 306 -2.48 6.50 2.97
N GLN A 307 -1.68 5.53 3.40
CA GLN A 307 -0.74 4.86 2.53
C GLN A 307 -1.21 3.45 2.17
N VAL A 308 -0.92 3.03 0.95
CA VAL A 308 -1.29 1.72 0.41
C VAL A 308 -0.03 0.95 0.05
N HIS A 309 0.01 -0.33 0.38
CA HIS A 309 0.98 -1.28 -0.16
C HIS A 309 0.28 -2.13 -1.22
N TYR A 310 0.83 -2.22 -2.43
CA TYR A 310 0.24 -2.98 -3.52
C TYR A 310 1.26 -3.86 -4.23
N TYR A 311 1.07 -5.17 -4.15
CA TYR A 311 1.96 -6.19 -4.74
C TYR A 311 1.20 -7.20 -5.61
N GLU A 312 -0.04 -6.90 -5.95
CA GLU A 312 -0.90 -7.80 -6.71
C GLU A 312 -0.85 -7.48 -8.22
N HIS A 313 -1.58 -8.26 -9.03
CA HIS A 313 -1.71 -8.02 -10.45
C HIS A 313 -2.50 -6.72 -10.74
N PHE A 314 -2.22 -6.06 -11.87
CA PHE A 314 -2.92 -4.81 -12.23
C PHE A 314 -4.45 -4.98 -12.33
N ASP A 315 -4.97 -6.18 -12.65
CA ASP A 315 -6.41 -6.46 -12.65
C ASP A 315 -7.09 -6.30 -11.28
N GLY A 316 -6.33 -6.34 -10.19
CA GLY A 316 -6.83 -6.08 -8.85
C GLY A 316 -6.95 -4.59 -8.49
N VAL A 317 -6.32 -3.70 -9.28
CA VAL A 317 -6.32 -2.26 -8.98
C VAL A 317 -7.73 -1.66 -8.99
N PRO A 318 -8.63 -1.95 -9.95
CA PRO A 318 -9.99 -1.41 -9.91
C PRO A 318 -10.73 -1.75 -8.62
N ALA A 319 -10.66 -2.99 -8.17
CA ALA A 319 -11.31 -3.42 -6.94
C ALA A 319 -10.74 -2.71 -5.69
N LEU A 320 -9.42 -2.48 -5.65
CA LEU A 320 -8.78 -1.67 -4.61
C LEU A 320 -9.29 -0.22 -4.65
N LEU A 321 -9.34 0.41 -5.82
CA LEU A 321 -9.79 1.80 -5.98
C LEU A 321 -11.27 1.97 -5.58
N ASP A 322 -12.13 1.02 -5.93
CA ASP A 322 -13.53 0.99 -5.50
C ASP A 322 -13.66 0.91 -3.98
N TYR A 323 -12.83 0.08 -3.35
CA TYR A 323 -12.78 -0.02 -1.90
C TYR A 323 -12.32 1.30 -1.26
N LEU A 324 -11.20 1.86 -1.72
CA LEU A 324 -10.67 3.13 -1.22
C LEU A 324 -11.64 4.28 -1.41
N SER A 325 -12.31 4.34 -2.56
CA SER A 325 -13.34 5.35 -2.86
C SER A 325 -14.54 5.28 -1.93
N ALA A 326 -14.86 4.08 -1.43
CA ALA A 326 -16.00 3.86 -0.53
C ALA A 326 -15.67 4.10 0.94
N GLU A 327 -14.44 3.74 1.36
CA GLU A 327 -14.05 3.71 2.78
C GLU A 327 -13.10 4.87 3.17
N ASN A 328 -12.57 5.63 2.21
CA ASN A 328 -11.67 6.74 2.52
C ASN A 328 -12.41 8.08 2.45
N PRO A 329 -12.35 8.93 3.49
CA PRO A 329 -12.89 10.28 3.41
C PRO A 329 -12.29 11.07 2.24
N SER A 330 -13.11 11.81 1.52
CA SER A 330 -12.70 12.49 0.26
C SER A 330 -11.62 13.55 0.43
N ASP A 331 -11.43 14.06 1.64
CA ASP A 331 -10.40 15.05 2.00
C ASP A 331 -9.10 14.42 2.51
N VAL A 332 -9.07 13.10 2.75
CA VAL A 332 -7.87 12.37 3.16
C VAL A 332 -7.14 11.87 1.91
N PRO A 333 -5.93 12.38 1.64
CA PRO A 333 -5.16 11.95 0.48
C PRO A 333 -4.68 10.50 0.62
N ILE A 334 -4.47 9.86 -0.55
CA ILE A 334 -3.96 8.49 -0.64
C ILE A 334 -2.62 8.50 -1.38
N GLU A 335 -1.63 7.83 -0.83
CA GLU A 335 -0.34 7.58 -1.46
C GLU A 335 0.00 6.09 -1.41
N ALA A 336 0.70 5.57 -2.39
CA ALA A 336 1.17 4.19 -2.42
C ALA A 336 2.69 4.16 -2.16
N TRP A 337 3.08 3.94 -0.89
CA TRP A 337 4.50 3.98 -0.50
C TRP A 337 5.25 2.69 -0.80
N GLU A 338 4.52 1.61 -1.01
CA GLU A 338 5.09 0.34 -1.45
C GLU A 338 4.26 -0.23 -2.60
N VAL A 339 4.77 -0.07 -3.81
CA VAL A 339 4.21 -0.71 -4.99
C VAL A 339 5.28 -1.60 -5.60
N GLY A 340 4.91 -2.83 -5.90
CA GLY A 340 5.85 -3.77 -6.47
C GLY A 340 5.16 -5.01 -7.00
N GLN A 341 5.95 -5.96 -7.44
CA GLN A 341 5.43 -7.27 -7.82
C GLN A 341 6.39 -8.36 -7.39
N PHE A 342 5.84 -9.51 -7.10
CA PHE A 342 6.63 -10.72 -6.90
C PHE A 342 6.85 -11.40 -8.25
N TRP A 343 8.07 -11.83 -8.47
CA TRP A 343 8.49 -12.56 -9.65
C TRP A 343 8.98 -13.95 -9.28
N ARG A 344 8.51 -14.95 -10.04
CA ARG A 344 9.00 -16.34 -9.98
C ARG A 344 9.59 -16.74 -11.32
N ASP A 345 10.52 -17.67 -11.28
CA ASP A 345 11.02 -18.28 -12.52
C ASP A 345 9.84 -18.89 -13.31
N GLY A 346 9.68 -18.49 -14.56
CA GLY A 346 8.58 -18.92 -15.43
C GLY A 346 7.28 -18.07 -15.39
N ASP A 347 7.25 -17.00 -14.61
CA ASP A 347 6.10 -16.08 -14.52
C ASP A 347 6.08 -15.02 -15.65
N GLY A 348 6.25 -15.40 -16.86
CA GLY A 348 6.35 -14.47 -17.99
C GLY A 348 7.78 -14.01 -18.26
N ASP A 349 7.96 -13.16 -19.25
CA ASP A 349 9.23 -12.55 -19.59
C ASP A 349 9.44 -11.18 -18.90
N ASP A 350 10.62 -10.63 -19.07
CA ASP A 350 11.01 -9.36 -18.44
C ASP A 350 10.19 -8.19 -19.02
N THR A 351 9.85 -8.23 -20.29
CA THR A 351 9.04 -7.20 -20.97
C THR A 351 7.62 -7.15 -20.41
N SER A 352 6.94 -8.29 -20.30
CA SER A 352 5.60 -8.36 -19.69
C SER A 352 5.59 -7.83 -18.24
N ARG A 353 6.66 -8.10 -17.50
CA ARG A 353 6.84 -7.58 -16.13
C ARG A 353 7.05 -6.07 -16.10
N ALA A 354 7.84 -5.56 -17.05
CA ALA A 354 8.07 -4.12 -17.18
C ALA A 354 6.79 -3.36 -17.57
N GLU A 355 6.00 -3.92 -18.49
CA GLU A 355 4.70 -3.36 -18.87
C GLU A 355 3.72 -3.30 -17.68
N GLU A 356 3.73 -4.32 -16.83
CA GLU A 356 2.91 -4.32 -15.63
C GLU A 356 3.33 -3.24 -14.61
N VAL A 357 4.62 -2.89 -14.51
CA VAL A 357 5.07 -1.74 -13.71
C VAL A 357 4.34 -0.47 -14.16
N VAL A 358 4.24 -0.27 -15.48
CA VAL A 358 3.51 0.87 -16.06
C VAL A 358 2.03 0.79 -15.73
N LYS A 359 1.37 -0.33 -16.00
CA LYS A 359 -0.07 -0.51 -15.79
C LYS A 359 -0.46 -0.27 -14.33
N VAL A 360 0.18 -0.95 -13.37
CA VAL A 360 -0.12 -0.76 -11.94
C VAL A 360 0.09 0.70 -11.52
N SER A 361 1.24 1.29 -11.87
CA SER A 361 1.59 2.63 -11.44
C SER A 361 0.64 3.69 -12.00
N THR A 362 0.28 3.59 -13.28
CA THR A 362 -0.61 4.55 -13.93
C THR A 362 -2.07 4.38 -13.55
N MET A 363 -2.55 3.14 -13.35
CA MET A 363 -3.92 2.89 -12.87
C MET A 363 -4.14 3.42 -11.45
N LEU A 364 -3.19 3.21 -10.54
CA LEU A 364 -3.26 3.81 -9.21
C LEU A 364 -3.34 5.33 -9.28
N LEU A 365 -2.50 5.95 -10.12
CA LEU A 365 -2.47 7.39 -10.30
C LEU A 365 -3.77 7.93 -10.94
N ALA A 366 -4.26 7.26 -12.00
CA ALA A 366 -5.53 7.59 -12.65
C ALA A 366 -6.73 7.50 -11.68
N GLY A 367 -6.66 6.59 -10.72
CA GLY A 367 -7.63 6.43 -9.65
C GLY A 367 -7.50 7.41 -8.48
N GLY A 368 -6.59 8.39 -8.54
CA GLY A 368 -6.48 9.43 -7.51
C GLY A 368 -5.43 9.19 -6.42
N VAL A 369 -4.60 8.16 -6.54
CA VAL A 369 -3.43 7.95 -5.67
C VAL A 369 -2.37 8.99 -6.02
N ARG A 370 -1.92 9.81 -5.04
CA ARG A 370 -1.07 10.99 -5.30
C ARG A 370 0.40 10.68 -5.53
N GLN A 371 0.89 9.57 -5.00
CA GLN A 371 2.29 9.15 -5.05
C GLN A 371 2.37 7.66 -5.21
N VAL A 372 3.27 7.20 -6.07
CA VAL A 372 3.55 5.78 -6.28
C VAL A 372 5.05 5.56 -6.08
N MET A 373 5.43 4.77 -5.08
CA MET A 373 6.83 4.45 -4.80
C MET A 373 7.10 2.97 -5.10
N TRP A 374 7.92 2.70 -6.10
CA TRP A 374 8.26 1.33 -6.48
C TRP A 374 9.26 0.68 -5.52
N LEU A 375 9.00 -0.54 -5.10
CA LEU A 375 9.82 -1.33 -4.18
C LEU A 375 10.09 -2.74 -4.73
N PRO A 376 11.35 -3.15 -4.88
CA PRO A 376 12.59 -2.39 -4.67
C PRO A 376 13.02 -1.64 -5.93
N LEU A 377 13.84 -0.61 -5.76
CA LEU A 377 14.52 0.02 -6.90
C LEU A 377 15.46 -0.99 -7.58
N GLY A 378 16.36 -1.61 -6.83
CA GLY A 378 17.31 -2.59 -7.35
C GLY A 378 16.80 -4.03 -7.21
N TYR A 379 16.80 -4.77 -8.31
CA TYR A 379 16.54 -6.22 -8.31
C TYR A 379 17.58 -6.96 -7.46
N ASN A 380 17.15 -7.93 -6.69
CA ASN A 380 18.03 -8.78 -5.91
C ASN A 380 17.59 -10.26 -6.01
N PRO A 381 18.19 -11.05 -6.89
CA PRO A 381 17.82 -12.45 -7.11
C PRO A 381 18.06 -13.35 -5.89
N ASN A 382 18.86 -12.89 -4.92
CA ASN A 382 19.16 -13.63 -3.71
C ASN A 382 18.20 -13.34 -2.56
N ASN A 383 17.38 -12.29 -2.66
CA ASN A 383 16.39 -11.92 -1.66
C ASN A 383 15.07 -12.62 -1.95
N ARG A 384 15.02 -13.95 -1.75
CA ARG A 384 13.84 -14.77 -2.02
C ARG A 384 13.05 -15.06 -0.76
N ALA A 385 11.74 -14.87 -0.84
CA ALA A 385 10.78 -15.44 0.10
C ALA A 385 10.17 -16.70 -0.55
N GLY A 386 10.71 -17.86 -0.20
CA GLY A 386 10.35 -19.10 -0.91
C GLY A 386 10.98 -19.14 -2.31
N SER A 387 10.16 -19.26 -3.36
CA SER A 387 10.57 -19.26 -4.78
C SER A 387 10.45 -17.90 -5.47
N GLU A 388 10.21 -16.82 -4.72
CA GLU A 388 9.91 -15.50 -5.28
C GLU A 388 10.98 -14.47 -4.98
N VAL A 389 11.13 -13.53 -5.90
CA VAL A 389 11.88 -12.30 -5.69
C VAL A 389 11.00 -11.11 -6.03
N ARG A 390 11.29 -9.97 -5.40
CA ARG A 390 10.66 -8.71 -5.77
C ARG A 390 11.28 -8.18 -7.06
N TYR A 391 10.44 -7.74 -7.99
CA TYR A 391 10.86 -7.21 -9.28
C TYR A 391 11.39 -5.78 -9.16
N GLY A 392 12.65 -5.56 -9.48
CA GLY A 392 13.31 -4.25 -9.40
C GLY A 392 13.36 -3.53 -10.74
N LEU A 393 13.50 -2.20 -10.69
CA LEU A 393 13.67 -1.33 -11.85
C LEU A 393 15.09 -1.37 -12.41
N LEU A 394 16.07 -1.67 -11.57
CA LEU A 394 17.49 -1.74 -11.90
C LEU A 394 18.04 -3.12 -11.64
N GLU A 395 19.11 -3.47 -12.35
CA GLU A 395 19.94 -4.62 -12.03
C GLU A 395 20.72 -4.41 -10.71
N PRO A 396 21.30 -5.45 -10.13
CA PRO A 396 22.07 -5.31 -8.90
C PRO A 396 23.25 -4.33 -8.98
N ASP A 397 23.80 -4.08 -10.15
CA ASP A 397 24.89 -3.12 -10.36
C ASP A 397 24.44 -1.68 -10.68
N GLY A 398 23.13 -1.42 -10.61
CA GLY A 398 22.55 -0.12 -10.94
C GLY A 398 22.23 0.10 -12.42
N THR A 399 22.52 -0.87 -13.29
CA THR A 399 22.14 -0.81 -14.71
C THR A 399 20.62 -0.82 -14.85
N GLU A 400 20.10 0.03 -15.74
CA GLU A 400 18.67 0.16 -15.96
C GLU A 400 18.09 -1.07 -16.69
N ARG A 401 17.07 -1.66 -16.09
CA ARG A 401 16.22 -2.66 -16.74
C ARG A 401 15.21 -1.97 -17.64
N GLU A 402 14.50 -2.75 -18.47
CA GLU A 402 13.38 -2.23 -19.27
C GLU A 402 12.36 -1.52 -18.38
N ALA A 403 11.99 -2.11 -17.24
CA ALA A 403 11.12 -1.50 -16.25
C ALA A 403 11.62 -0.13 -15.74
N GLY A 404 12.93 0.01 -15.54
CA GLY A 404 13.54 1.28 -15.13
C GLY A 404 13.36 2.37 -16.18
N ARG A 405 13.62 2.05 -17.46
CA ARG A 405 13.40 2.99 -18.57
C ARG A 405 11.92 3.37 -18.72
N MET A 406 11.02 2.39 -18.60
CA MET A 406 9.58 2.64 -18.64
C MET A 406 9.14 3.55 -17.50
N PHE A 407 9.59 3.29 -16.26
CA PHE A 407 9.24 4.08 -15.09
C PHE A 407 9.80 5.52 -15.17
N GLU A 408 11.02 5.68 -15.69
CA GLU A 408 11.58 7.01 -15.98
C GLU A 408 10.72 7.79 -16.97
N SER A 409 10.24 7.14 -18.05
CA SER A 409 9.38 7.81 -19.03
C SER A 409 8.06 8.32 -18.42
N LEU A 410 7.50 7.60 -17.43
CA LEU A 410 6.35 8.07 -16.65
C LEU A 410 6.71 9.31 -15.81
N ALA A 411 7.87 9.28 -15.14
CA ALA A 411 8.33 10.39 -14.32
C ALA A 411 8.53 11.67 -15.16
N VAL A 412 9.09 11.54 -16.38
CA VAL A 412 9.24 12.64 -17.32
C VAL A 412 7.89 13.18 -17.81
N ALA A 413 6.96 12.30 -18.16
CA ALA A 413 5.63 12.69 -18.63
C ALA A 413 4.81 13.42 -17.55
N ALA A 414 4.91 12.96 -16.30
CA ALA A 414 4.11 13.46 -15.18
C ALA A 414 4.68 14.75 -14.55
N ARG A 415 5.92 15.12 -14.84
CA ARG A 415 6.59 16.28 -14.19
C ARG A 415 5.83 17.58 -14.47
N GLY A 416 5.32 18.21 -13.40
CA GLY A 416 4.56 19.46 -13.50
C GLY A 416 3.23 19.35 -14.26
N ALA A 417 2.71 18.13 -14.44
CA ALA A 417 1.50 17.88 -15.19
C ALA A 417 0.27 17.77 -14.29
N THR A 418 -0.90 18.04 -14.86
CA THR A 418 -2.18 17.52 -14.34
C THR A 418 -2.37 16.09 -14.80
N VAL A 419 -3.05 15.29 -13.97
CA VAL A 419 -3.32 13.89 -14.24
C VAL A 419 -4.83 13.70 -14.44
N SER A 420 -5.19 12.96 -15.48
CA SER A 420 -6.57 12.53 -15.69
C SER A 420 -6.60 11.07 -16.19
N PRO A 421 -7.65 10.31 -15.82
CA PRO A 421 -7.84 8.97 -16.37
C PRO A 421 -8.12 9.02 -17.87
N VAL A 422 -7.74 7.97 -18.57
CA VAL A 422 -8.19 7.65 -19.93
C VAL A 422 -9.01 6.37 -19.84
N ASP A 423 -10.27 6.45 -20.24
CA ASP A 423 -11.22 5.34 -20.33
C ASP A 423 -12.18 5.67 -21.47
N GLN A 424 -11.82 5.30 -22.68
CA GLN A 424 -12.56 5.66 -23.89
C GLN A 424 -12.33 4.63 -24.99
N ASP A 425 -13.42 4.14 -25.60
CA ASP A 425 -13.41 3.35 -26.84
C ASP A 425 -12.42 2.18 -26.84
N GLY A 426 -12.41 1.39 -25.74
CA GLY A 426 -11.52 0.24 -25.58
C GLY A 426 -10.08 0.59 -25.20
N LEU A 427 -9.79 1.87 -24.96
CA LEU A 427 -8.51 2.33 -24.40
C LEU A 427 -8.63 2.64 -22.91
N THR A 428 -7.63 2.24 -22.14
CA THR A 428 -7.47 2.62 -20.73
C THR A 428 -6.07 3.16 -20.49
N GLY A 429 -5.91 3.95 -19.41
CA GLY A 429 -4.62 4.49 -19.01
C GLY A 429 -4.71 5.84 -18.30
N VAL A 430 -3.72 6.67 -18.50
CA VAL A 430 -3.59 7.99 -17.87
C VAL A 430 -3.11 9.04 -18.85
N ALA A 431 -3.60 10.26 -18.71
CA ALA A 431 -3.12 11.41 -19.44
C ALA A 431 -2.42 12.39 -18.48
N PHE A 432 -1.26 12.86 -18.90
CA PHE A 432 -0.46 13.91 -18.27
C PHE A 432 -0.52 15.16 -19.14
N GLN A 433 -1.11 16.24 -18.64
CA GLN A 433 -1.21 17.49 -19.38
C GLN A 433 -0.36 18.59 -18.71
N ARG A 434 0.51 19.20 -19.50
CA ARG A 434 1.37 20.33 -19.09
C ARG A 434 1.20 21.46 -20.12
N GLY A 435 0.50 22.51 -19.71
CA GLY A 435 0.15 23.60 -20.63
C GLY A 435 -0.69 23.11 -21.80
N GLU A 436 -0.19 23.34 -23.03
CA GLU A 436 -0.85 22.93 -24.27
C GLU A 436 -0.39 21.54 -24.78
N GLU A 437 0.48 20.84 -24.09
CA GLU A 437 0.96 19.50 -24.46
C GLU A 437 0.35 18.44 -23.55
N SER A 438 -0.08 17.34 -24.14
CA SER A 438 -0.52 16.14 -23.44
C SER A 438 0.33 14.94 -23.82
N THR A 439 0.67 14.14 -22.82
CA THR A 439 1.25 12.80 -22.97
C THR A 439 0.30 11.78 -22.37
N LEU A 440 -0.20 10.88 -23.19
CA LEU A 440 -1.07 9.77 -22.77
C LEU A 440 -0.23 8.51 -22.65
N VAL A 441 -0.47 7.73 -21.60
CA VAL A 441 0.04 6.38 -21.44
C VAL A 441 -1.18 5.46 -21.49
N VAL A 442 -1.34 4.76 -22.61
CA VAL A 442 -2.57 4.00 -22.92
C VAL A 442 -2.27 2.60 -23.43
N TRP A 443 -3.22 1.71 -23.24
CA TRP A 443 -3.25 0.37 -23.81
C TRP A 443 -4.70 -0.06 -24.08
N SER A 444 -4.89 -1.03 -24.98
CA SER A 444 -6.20 -1.62 -25.28
C SER A 444 -6.65 -2.51 -24.12
N THR A 445 -7.94 -2.44 -23.78
CA THR A 445 -8.61 -3.40 -22.88
C THR A 445 -9.12 -4.64 -23.62
N GLU A 446 -9.17 -4.59 -24.95
CA GLU A 446 -9.62 -5.69 -25.79
C GLU A 446 -8.51 -6.74 -25.92
N VAL A 447 -8.78 -7.94 -25.47
CA VAL A 447 -7.82 -9.05 -25.53
C VAL A 447 -7.66 -9.49 -26.99
N ASN A 448 -6.46 -9.36 -27.52
CA ASN A 448 -6.06 -9.67 -28.91
C ASN A 448 -6.62 -8.73 -30.00
N ASP A 449 -7.32 -7.67 -29.63
CA ASP A 449 -7.72 -6.62 -30.58
C ASP A 449 -6.99 -5.31 -30.28
N ALA A 450 -6.59 -4.63 -31.31
CA ALA A 450 -5.88 -3.36 -31.20
C ALA A 450 -6.84 -2.23 -31.61
N VAL A 451 -6.84 -1.19 -30.79
CA VAL A 451 -7.62 0.03 -31.02
C VAL A 451 -6.85 0.94 -31.97
N ARG A 452 -7.53 1.51 -32.94
CA ARG A 452 -6.93 2.44 -33.91
C ARG A 452 -7.17 3.88 -33.46
N VAL A 453 -6.12 4.68 -33.53
CA VAL A 453 -6.16 6.11 -33.21
C VAL A 453 -5.76 6.87 -34.48
N SER A 454 -6.63 7.74 -34.95
CA SER A 454 -6.30 8.65 -36.04
C SER A 454 -5.31 9.71 -35.56
N PRO A 455 -4.13 9.85 -36.20
CA PRO A 455 -3.11 10.75 -35.68
C PRO A 455 -3.48 12.22 -35.88
N VAL A 456 -3.43 13.00 -34.82
CA VAL A 456 -3.47 14.47 -34.90
C VAL A 456 -2.14 15.02 -35.41
N PRO A 457 -2.10 16.25 -35.94
CA PRO A 457 -0.84 16.91 -36.31
C PRO A 457 0.14 16.92 -35.13
N SER A 458 1.41 16.66 -35.40
CA SER A 458 2.49 16.58 -34.37
C SER A 458 2.43 15.38 -33.42
N LEU A 459 1.54 14.41 -33.60
CA LEU A 459 1.53 13.23 -32.75
C LEU A 459 2.85 12.48 -32.83
N GLN A 460 3.41 12.21 -31.67
CA GLN A 460 4.56 11.32 -31.47
C GLN A 460 4.12 10.09 -30.70
N THR A 461 4.64 8.94 -31.08
CA THR A 461 4.30 7.66 -30.44
C THR A 461 5.54 6.85 -30.17
N GLY A 462 5.44 5.99 -29.17
CA GLY A 462 6.47 5.00 -28.83
C GLY A 462 5.98 4.06 -27.74
N ALA A 463 6.58 2.88 -27.65
CA ALA A 463 6.39 2.04 -26.47
C ALA A 463 6.88 2.76 -25.22
N ALA A 464 6.32 2.45 -24.07
CA ALA A 464 6.82 2.99 -22.80
C ALA A 464 8.32 2.67 -22.66
N GLY A 465 9.12 3.67 -22.27
CA GLY A 465 10.58 3.53 -22.15
C GLY A 465 11.38 3.62 -23.45
N ALA A 466 10.74 3.81 -24.60
CA ALA A 466 11.38 4.05 -25.87
C ALA A 466 11.32 5.54 -26.26
N ASP A 467 12.21 5.95 -27.19
CA ASP A 467 12.15 7.28 -27.79
C ASP A 467 10.86 7.43 -28.61
N LEU A 468 10.22 8.59 -28.46
CA LEU A 468 9.03 8.90 -29.25
C LEU A 468 9.42 9.32 -30.68
N ALA A 469 8.70 8.78 -31.66
CA ALA A 469 8.86 9.11 -33.06
C ALA A 469 7.55 9.71 -33.63
N PRO A 470 7.62 10.52 -34.71
CA PRO A 470 6.42 10.99 -35.37
C PRO A 470 5.49 9.83 -35.76
N ALA A 471 4.21 9.98 -35.48
CA ALA A 471 3.21 8.97 -35.82
C ALA A 471 3.10 8.75 -37.33
N GLY A 472 2.80 7.51 -37.74
CA GLY A 472 2.43 7.17 -39.10
C GLY A 472 1.04 7.70 -39.48
N ALA A 473 0.51 7.23 -40.60
CA ALA A 473 -0.85 7.58 -41.03
C ALA A 473 -1.95 6.98 -40.12
N GLU A 474 -1.62 5.98 -39.35
CA GLU A 474 -2.49 5.29 -38.39
C GLU A 474 -1.64 4.83 -37.21
N VAL A 475 -2.20 4.91 -36.01
CA VAL A 475 -1.57 4.43 -34.77
C VAL A 475 -2.42 3.29 -34.23
N THR A 476 -1.81 2.15 -34.00
CA THR A 476 -2.44 0.97 -33.43
C THR A 476 -1.98 0.79 -31.97
N VAL A 477 -2.93 0.82 -31.05
CA VAL A 477 -2.70 0.62 -29.62
C VAL A 477 -3.14 -0.80 -29.26
N SER A 478 -2.19 -1.63 -28.86
CA SER A 478 -2.45 -3.00 -28.38
C SER A 478 -2.65 -3.01 -26.86
N ASP A 479 -2.69 -4.20 -26.28
CA ASP A 479 -2.67 -4.43 -24.82
C ASP A 479 -1.36 -4.00 -24.12
N ARG A 480 -0.35 -3.58 -24.89
CA ARG A 480 0.96 -3.11 -24.42
C ARG A 480 0.95 -1.60 -24.21
N PRO A 481 1.46 -1.10 -23.06
CA PRO A 481 1.50 0.34 -22.79
C PRO A 481 2.27 1.13 -23.85
N MET A 482 1.63 2.14 -24.40
CA MET A 482 2.17 3.04 -25.41
C MET A 482 2.04 4.49 -24.95
N LEU A 483 3.02 5.32 -25.32
CA LEU A 483 2.96 6.76 -25.14
C LEU A 483 2.48 7.44 -26.42
N LEU A 484 1.50 8.34 -26.26
CA LEU A 484 0.99 9.23 -27.30
C LEU A 484 1.22 10.66 -26.84
N ARG A 485 2.03 11.47 -27.54
CA ARG A 485 2.32 12.86 -27.17
C ARG A 485 2.01 13.80 -28.30
N ALA A 486 1.18 14.82 -28.03
CA ALA A 486 0.87 15.86 -28.99
C ALA A 486 0.52 17.18 -28.29
N ALA A 487 0.47 18.25 -29.07
CA ALA A 487 -0.19 19.48 -28.65
C ALA A 487 -1.72 19.27 -28.60
N GLY A 488 -2.37 19.86 -27.61
CA GLY A 488 -3.81 19.77 -27.37
C GLY A 488 -4.18 19.06 -26.07
N SER A 489 -5.48 19.01 -25.80
CA SER A 489 -6.03 18.28 -24.66
C SER A 489 -6.02 16.76 -24.90
N PRO A 490 -6.05 15.95 -23.83
CA PRO A 490 -6.14 14.48 -23.97
C PRO A 490 -7.29 14.04 -24.90
N GLY A 491 -8.48 14.62 -24.74
CA GLY A 491 -9.62 14.31 -25.59
C GLY A 491 -9.46 14.72 -27.06
N SER A 492 -8.61 15.71 -27.36
CA SER A 492 -8.33 16.06 -28.76
C SER A 492 -7.36 15.06 -29.43
N ILE A 493 -6.53 14.38 -28.66
CA ILE A 493 -5.64 13.33 -29.19
C ILE A 493 -6.43 12.05 -29.49
N LEU A 494 -7.47 11.77 -28.72
CA LEU A 494 -8.34 10.59 -28.84
C LEU A 494 -9.67 10.90 -29.54
N ALA A 495 -9.78 11.99 -30.29
CA ALA A 495 -11.05 12.42 -30.90
C ALA A 495 -11.59 11.43 -31.94
N ASP A 496 -10.71 10.73 -32.62
CA ASP A 496 -11.05 9.75 -33.69
C ASP A 496 -10.40 8.40 -33.31
N VAL A 497 -11.07 7.64 -32.47
CA VAL A 497 -10.71 6.26 -32.09
C VAL A 497 -11.72 5.31 -32.73
N ASP A 498 -11.26 4.28 -33.44
CA ASP A 498 -12.04 3.22 -34.09
C ASP A 498 -11.63 1.81 -33.63
#